data_099ab455904f9e540d4d19910b354945
#
_entry.id   099ab455904f9e540d4d19910b354945
#
_cell.length_a   1.000
_cell.length_b   1.000
_cell.length_c   1.000
_cell.angle_alpha   90.00
_cell.angle_beta   90.00
_cell.angle_gamma   90.00
#
_symmetry.space_group_name_H-M   'P 1'
#
loop_
_entity.id
_entity.type
_entity.pdbx_description
1 polymer ?
#
loop_
_entity_poly.entity_id
_entity_poly.type
_entity_poly.pdbx_seq_one_letter_code
_entity_poly.pdbx_strand_id
1 'polypeptide(L)'
;MKRILLVLLMLALAIPALADSHKPGKGVKVKPARATWNTGYFQEALVSTGLKELGYNVMKPKELQNPLFYQSLALGDLDYWTNGWFPVHDGQLPKDFYEKGEKVGYVVKAGGLQGYLVSKRDVEKYNIQSLEDFKRPEVKEAFDANGDGKADLTACPAGWGCEGTIAHHLEVYDLEEHINPIKASYSASMADALARYKAGKPAFFYTWAPNWTIFKFKPGEDVVWMNVPEIKPTEAQEPMADRLTVSGIEGAVSDPVKLGFVVADIQIVANKEFLAANPAAKEFFKVF
;
A
#
# COMPACT_ATOMS: atom_id res chain seq x y z
N MET A 1 -44.85 -53.95 -8.13
CA MET A 1 -43.72 -53.62 -9.04
C MET A 1 -43.65 -52.11 -9.42
N LYS A 2 -44.77 -51.40 -9.65
CA LYS A 2 -44.73 -49.95 -10.07
C LYS A 2 -44.26 -48.98 -8.96
N ARG A 3 -44.37 -49.31 -7.68
CA ARG A 3 -43.93 -48.42 -6.57
C ARG A 3 -42.42 -48.47 -6.29
N ILE A 4 -41.75 -49.56 -6.61
CA ILE A 4 -40.32 -49.72 -6.43
C ILE A 4 -39.54 -48.98 -7.53
N LEU A 5 -40.10 -48.83 -8.72
CA LEU A 5 -39.47 -48.11 -9.84
C LEU A 5 -39.45 -46.57 -9.60
N LEU A 6 -40.45 -46.03 -8.87
CA LEU A 6 -40.51 -44.59 -8.55
C LEU A 6 -39.50 -44.16 -7.50
N VAL A 7 -39.19 -45.04 -6.52
CA VAL A 7 -38.17 -44.77 -5.48
C VAL A 7 -36.74 -44.82 -6.06
N LEU A 8 -36.48 -45.71 -7.00
CA LEU A 8 -35.18 -45.76 -7.70
C LEU A 8 -34.97 -44.57 -8.64
N LEU A 9 -36.02 -43.98 -9.20
CA LEU A 9 -35.90 -42.77 -10.04
C LEU A 9 -35.67 -41.49 -9.22
N MET A 10 -36.15 -41.41 -7.98
CA MET A 10 -35.88 -40.26 -7.10
C MET A 10 -34.51 -40.34 -6.44
N LEU A 11 -33.92 -41.50 -6.26
CA LEU A 11 -32.53 -41.62 -5.78
C LEU A 11 -31.49 -41.26 -6.87
N ALA A 12 -31.84 -41.34 -8.16
CA ALA A 12 -30.95 -40.97 -9.25
C ALA A 12 -30.83 -39.45 -9.46
N LEU A 13 -31.71 -38.63 -8.88
CA LEU A 13 -31.69 -37.14 -8.96
C LEU A 13 -30.94 -36.46 -7.83
N ALA A 14 -30.46 -37.20 -6.84
CA ALA A 14 -29.69 -36.70 -5.71
C ALA A 14 -28.21 -37.11 -5.78
N ILE A 15 -27.63 -37.13 -7.00
CA ILE A 15 -26.16 -37.06 -7.08
C ILE A 15 -25.83 -35.61 -6.83
N PRO A 16 -25.25 -35.25 -5.66
CA PRO A 16 -24.62 -33.95 -5.54
C PRO A 16 -23.62 -33.92 -6.68
N ALA A 17 -23.68 -32.88 -7.52
CA ALA A 17 -22.59 -32.62 -8.42
C ALA A 17 -21.36 -32.58 -7.52
N LEU A 18 -20.53 -33.63 -7.59
CA LEU A 18 -19.19 -33.62 -7.01
C LEU A 18 -18.50 -32.48 -7.75
N ALA A 19 -18.60 -31.27 -7.17
CA ALA A 19 -17.83 -30.15 -7.63
C ALA A 19 -16.41 -30.69 -7.72
N ASP A 20 -15.80 -30.54 -8.90
CA ASP A 20 -14.41 -30.96 -9.14
C ASP A 20 -13.59 -30.33 -8.00
N SER A 21 -13.22 -31.13 -7.00
CA SER A 21 -12.60 -30.67 -5.75
C SER A 21 -11.27 -29.96 -6.01
N HIS A 22 -10.72 -30.11 -7.21
CA HIS A 22 -9.50 -29.46 -7.67
C HIS A 22 -9.74 -28.11 -8.36
N LYS A 23 -10.97 -27.80 -8.78
CA LYS A 23 -11.32 -26.56 -9.51
C LYS A 23 -12.61 -25.93 -8.97
N PRO A 24 -12.65 -25.54 -7.70
CA PRO A 24 -13.87 -25.01 -7.05
C PRO A 24 -14.39 -23.72 -7.71
N GLY A 25 -13.51 -22.96 -8.40
CA GLY A 25 -13.87 -21.72 -9.12
C GLY A 25 -14.33 -21.91 -10.55
N LYS A 26 -14.51 -23.16 -11.03
CA LYS A 26 -14.88 -23.44 -12.43
C LYS A 26 -16.17 -22.73 -12.85
N GLY A 27 -16.08 -21.91 -13.91
CA GLY A 27 -17.20 -21.12 -14.43
C GLY A 27 -17.45 -19.77 -13.73
N VAL A 28 -16.78 -19.49 -12.62
CA VAL A 28 -16.92 -18.22 -11.89
C VAL A 28 -15.97 -17.18 -12.45
N LYS A 29 -16.51 -16.03 -12.86
CA LYS A 29 -15.72 -14.85 -13.24
C LYS A 29 -15.36 -14.07 -11.98
N VAL A 30 -14.11 -13.59 -11.91
CA VAL A 30 -13.60 -12.78 -10.81
C VAL A 30 -13.08 -11.45 -11.34
N LYS A 31 -13.48 -10.35 -10.72
CA LYS A 31 -13.20 -8.96 -11.13
C LYS A 31 -12.18 -8.32 -10.19
N PRO A 32 -10.87 -8.47 -10.43
CA PRO A 32 -9.84 -7.89 -9.59
C PRO A 32 -9.65 -6.40 -9.86
N ALA A 33 -9.18 -5.68 -8.82
CA ALA A 33 -8.50 -4.42 -8.99
C ALA A 33 -7.01 -4.56 -8.72
N ARG A 34 -6.25 -3.59 -9.21
CA ARG A 34 -4.80 -3.50 -9.04
C ARG A 34 -4.43 -2.09 -8.59
N ALA A 35 -3.51 -2.00 -7.64
CA ALA A 35 -2.92 -0.74 -7.23
C ALA A 35 -2.14 -0.07 -8.37
N THR A 36 -1.88 1.23 -8.24
CA THR A 36 -1.13 2.01 -9.24
C THR A 36 0.38 2.03 -8.97
N TRP A 37 0.89 1.11 -8.16
CA TRP A 37 2.31 0.96 -7.81
C TRP A 37 2.81 -0.48 -7.95
N ASN A 38 4.12 -0.64 -8.13
CA ASN A 38 4.74 -1.88 -8.60
C ASN A 38 4.55 -3.09 -7.68
N THR A 39 4.64 -2.90 -6.35
CA THR A 39 4.42 -4.03 -5.41
C THR A 39 2.98 -4.50 -5.42
N GLY A 40 2.03 -3.58 -5.64
CA GLY A 40 0.63 -3.94 -5.85
C GLY A 40 0.41 -4.75 -7.12
N TYR A 41 1.15 -4.48 -8.20
CA TYR A 41 1.12 -5.29 -9.43
C TYR A 41 1.56 -6.72 -9.17
N PHE A 42 2.68 -6.87 -8.45
CA PHE A 42 3.22 -8.18 -8.13
C PHE A 42 2.27 -9.00 -7.24
N GLN A 43 1.75 -8.39 -6.18
CA GLN A 43 0.84 -9.05 -5.24
C GLN A 43 -0.48 -9.45 -5.92
N GLU A 44 -1.04 -8.58 -6.76
CA GLU A 44 -2.23 -8.90 -7.54
C GLU A 44 -1.97 -10.10 -8.48
N ALA A 45 -0.85 -10.10 -9.21
CA ALA A 45 -0.49 -11.17 -10.11
C ALA A 45 -0.36 -12.53 -9.40
N LEU A 46 0.21 -12.56 -8.18
CA LEU A 46 0.30 -13.76 -7.36
C LEU A 46 -1.08 -14.29 -6.97
N VAL A 47 -1.96 -13.42 -6.44
CA VAL A 47 -3.32 -13.81 -6.04
C VAL A 47 -4.15 -14.24 -7.24
N SER A 48 -4.09 -13.51 -8.36
CA SER A 48 -4.74 -13.89 -9.61
C SER A 48 -4.28 -15.26 -10.11
N THR A 49 -2.99 -15.57 -9.98
CA THR A 49 -2.44 -16.88 -10.39
C THR A 49 -3.02 -17.99 -9.50
N GLY A 50 -3.02 -17.83 -8.18
CA GLY A 50 -3.61 -18.81 -7.27
C GLY A 50 -5.11 -19.04 -7.52
N LEU A 51 -5.87 -17.97 -7.76
CA LEU A 51 -7.29 -18.11 -8.12
C LEU A 51 -7.50 -18.85 -9.45
N LYS A 52 -6.64 -18.62 -10.46
CA LYS A 52 -6.69 -19.37 -11.73
C LYS A 52 -6.39 -20.86 -11.51
N GLU A 53 -5.43 -21.20 -10.65
CA GLU A 53 -5.16 -22.60 -10.27
C GLU A 53 -6.36 -23.24 -9.57
N LEU A 54 -7.13 -22.50 -8.81
CA LEU A 54 -8.40 -22.94 -8.24
C LEU A 54 -9.56 -22.99 -9.26
N GLY A 55 -9.30 -22.65 -10.53
CA GLY A 55 -10.26 -22.74 -11.63
C GLY A 55 -11.11 -21.49 -11.89
N TYR A 56 -10.87 -20.39 -11.15
CA TYR A 56 -11.57 -19.12 -11.39
C TYR A 56 -11.17 -18.48 -12.73
N ASN A 57 -12.14 -17.88 -13.42
CA ASN A 57 -11.88 -17.05 -14.60
C ASN A 57 -11.58 -15.61 -14.14
N VAL A 58 -10.31 -15.35 -13.78
CA VAL A 58 -9.86 -14.04 -13.32
C VAL A 58 -9.74 -13.09 -14.50
N MET A 59 -10.53 -12.03 -14.48
CA MET A 59 -10.54 -10.99 -15.51
C MET A 59 -9.26 -10.13 -15.44
N LYS A 60 -9.02 -9.33 -16.48
CA LYS A 60 -7.94 -8.33 -16.45
C LYS A 60 -8.18 -7.35 -15.29
N PRO A 61 -7.19 -7.14 -14.40
CA PRO A 61 -7.32 -6.20 -13.29
C PRO A 61 -7.61 -4.77 -13.75
N LYS A 62 -8.52 -4.09 -13.06
CA LYS A 62 -8.71 -2.64 -13.22
C LYS A 62 -7.71 -1.91 -12.34
N GLU A 63 -6.94 -1.01 -12.92
CA GLU A 63 -6.05 -0.13 -12.19
C GLU A 63 -6.80 1.12 -11.75
N LEU A 64 -6.92 1.33 -10.44
CA LEU A 64 -7.71 2.41 -9.84
C LEU A 64 -6.96 3.07 -8.69
N GLN A 65 -7.26 4.34 -8.46
CA GLN A 65 -6.89 5.05 -7.22
C GLN A 65 -7.69 4.49 -6.04
N ASN A 66 -7.13 4.57 -4.85
CA ASN A 66 -7.67 3.91 -3.65
C ASN A 66 -9.15 4.25 -3.36
N PRO A 67 -9.60 5.53 -3.33
CA PRO A 67 -11.00 5.84 -3.05
C PRO A 67 -11.96 5.23 -4.06
N LEU A 68 -11.60 5.27 -5.36
CA LEU A 68 -12.42 4.69 -6.44
C LEU A 68 -12.47 3.17 -6.34
N PHE A 69 -11.37 2.54 -5.94
CA PHE A 69 -11.36 1.11 -5.70
C PHE A 69 -12.34 0.73 -4.58
N TYR A 70 -12.22 1.35 -3.39
CA TYR A 70 -13.07 1.01 -2.24
C TYR A 70 -14.55 1.24 -2.54
N GLN A 71 -14.88 2.32 -3.25
CA GLN A 71 -16.24 2.59 -3.70
C GLN A 71 -16.74 1.51 -4.67
N SER A 72 -15.96 1.16 -5.69
CA SER A 72 -16.34 0.15 -6.69
C SER A 72 -16.49 -1.25 -6.06
N LEU A 73 -15.67 -1.57 -5.06
CA LEU A 73 -15.79 -2.83 -4.31
C LEU A 73 -17.08 -2.84 -3.46
N ALA A 74 -17.42 -1.75 -2.79
CA ALA A 74 -18.65 -1.64 -2.02
C ALA A 74 -19.89 -1.75 -2.91
N LEU A 75 -19.83 -1.24 -4.14
CA LEU A 75 -20.90 -1.35 -5.13
C LEU A 75 -21.01 -2.74 -5.81
N GLY A 76 -20.02 -3.65 -5.60
CA GLY A 76 -19.97 -4.96 -6.25
C GLY A 76 -19.47 -4.95 -7.68
N ASP A 77 -18.90 -3.83 -8.16
CA ASP A 77 -18.27 -3.72 -9.48
C ASP A 77 -16.93 -4.44 -9.54
N LEU A 78 -16.31 -4.65 -8.38
CA LEU A 78 -15.05 -5.37 -8.15
C LEU A 78 -15.21 -6.39 -7.04
N ASP A 79 -14.44 -7.46 -7.11
CA ASP A 79 -14.52 -8.58 -6.16
C ASP A 79 -13.42 -8.52 -5.11
N TYR A 80 -12.20 -8.10 -5.48
CA TYR A 80 -11.09 -8.01 -4.53
C TYR A 80 -9.97 -7.05 -4.96
N TRP A 81 -9.15 -6.68 -3.96
CA TRP A 81 -7.89 -5.98 -4.07
C TRP A 81 -6.87 -6.51 -3.06
N THR A 82 -5.63 -6.65 -3.48
CA THR A 82 -4.57 -7.30 -2.69
C THR A 82 -3.68 -6.36 -1.89
N ASN A 83 -3.89 -5.06 -1.98
CA ASN A 83 -2.92 -4.08 -1.48
C ASN A 83 -3.54 -2.96 -0.63
N GLY A 84 -4.43 -3.34 0.29
CA GLY A 84 -4.99 -2.44 1.30
C GLY A 84 -4.00 -2.19 2.43
N TRP A 85 -3.54 -0.95 2.59
CA TRP A 85 -2.59 -0.54 3.63
C TRP A 85 -3.35 0.03 4.83
N PHE A 86 -3.45 -0.74 5.91
CA PHE A 86 -4.23 -0.34 7.07
C PHE A 86 -3.35 -0.06 8.30
N PRO A 87 -3.62 1.03 9.00
CA PRO A 87 -4.78 1.93 8.94
C PRO A 87 -4.69 3.08 7.92
N VAL A 88 -3.62 3.22 7.15
CA VAL A 88 -3.39 4.37 6.24
C VAL A 88 -4.58 4.60 5.28
N HIS A 89 -5.24 3.53 4.85
CA HIS A 89 -6.39 3.60 3.96
C HIS A 89 -7.74 3.73 4.68
N ASP A 90 -7.80 3.69 6.02
CA ASP A 90 -9.09 3.75 6.72
C ASP A 90 -9.85 5.05 6.42
N GLY A 91 -9.16 6.19 6.30
CA GLY A 91 -9.76 7.48 5.91
C GLY A 91 -10.23 7.56 4.45
N GLN A 92 -9.94 6.55 3.62
CA GLN A 92 -10.33 6.48 2.20
C GLN A 92 -11.52 5.52 1.97
N LEU A 93 -11.99 4.84 3.02
CA LEU A 93 -13.12 3.94 2.93
C LEU A 93 -14.45 4.71 2.89
N PRO A 94 -15.43 4.30 2.07
CA PRO A 94 -16.82 4.76 2.22
C PRO A 94 -17.33 4.50 3.64
N LYS A 95 -18.25 5.32 4.14
CA LYS A 95 -18.78 5.21 5.53
C LYS A 95 -19.42 3.85 5.82
N ASP A 96 -20.06 3.26 4.83
CA ASP A 96 -20.74 1.96 4.88
C ASP A 96 -19.88 0.81 4.36
N PHE A 97 -18.58 1.05 4.16
CA PHE A 97 -17.68 0.07 3.52
C PHE A 97 -17.78 -1.32 4.15
N TYR A 98 -17.77 -1.41 5.48
CA TYR A 98 -17.79 -2.70 6.18
C TYR A 98 -19.13 -3.42 6.15
N GLU A 99 -20.19 -2.82 5.61
CA GLU A 99 -21.43 -3.55 5.29
C GLU A 99 -21.24 -4.45 4.06
N LYS A 100 -20.43 -4.00 3.09
CA LYS A 100 -20.23 -4.60 1.77
C LYS A 100 -18.84 -5.19 1.55
N GLY A 101 -17.81 -4.65 2.19
CA GLY A 101 -16.42 -5.07 2.10
C GLY A 101 -15.91 -5.74 3.36
N GLU A 102 -14.84 -6.53 3.22
CA GLU A 102 -14.16 -7.24 4.31
C GLU A 102 -12.65 -7.23 4.08
N LYS A 103 -11.87 -6.98 5.15
CA LYS A 103 -10.43 -7.27 5.20
C LYS A 103 -10.31 -8.78 5.48
N VAL A 104 -9.74 -9.57 4.55
CA VAL A 104 -9.88 -11.03 4.60
C VAL A 104 -8.58 -11.79 4.80
N GLY A 105 -7.43 -11.23 4.45
CA GLY A 105 -6.13 -11.90 4.60
C GLY A 105 -5.00 -10.88 4.70
N TYR A 106 -3.81 -11.35 5.10
CA TYR A 106 -2.62 -10.51 5.25
C TYR A 106 -1.58 -10.87 4.19
N VAL A 107 -1.31 -9.94 3.28
CA VAL A 107 -0.15 -10.05 2.37
C VAL A 107 1.15 -9.74 3.11
N VAL A 108 1.11 -8.76 4.01
CA VAL A 108 2.20 -8.43 4.95
C VAL A 108 1.58 -8.01 6.27
N LYS A 109 1.96 -8.68 7.37
CA LYS A 109 1.47 -8.34 8.71
C LYS A 109 2.52 -7.51 9.44
N ALA A 110 2.13 -6.32 9.93
CA ALA A 110 2.99 -5.39 10.69
C ALA A 110 4.37 -5.14 10.04
N GLY A 111 4.43 -5.08 8.69
CA GLY A 111 5.68 -4.95 7.94
C GLY A 111 5.65 -3.92 6.83
N GLY A 112 4.56 -3.19 6.66
CA GLY A 112 4.43 -2.09 5.72
C GLY A 112 5.08 -0.83 6.28
N LEU A 113 6.41 -0.69 6.15
CA LEU A 113 7.16 0.48 6.59
C LEU A 113 6.99 1.62 5.59
N GLN A 114 6.85 2.86 6.07
CA GLN A 114 6.78 4.06 5.25
C GLN A 114 7.58 5.18 5.89
N GLY A 115 8.14 6.08 5.09
CA GLY A 115 8.88 7.22 5.64
C GLY A 115 9.58 8.04 4.58
N TYR A 116 10.34 9.02 5.07
CA TYR A 116 11.18 9.89 4.27
C TYR A 116 12.61 9.40 4.28
N LEU A 117 13.26 9.44 3.12
CA LEU A 117 14.69 9.17 3.02
C LEU A 117 15.41 10.36 2.41
N VAL A 118 16.63 10.59 2.93
CA VAL A 118 17.53 11.64 2.46
C VAL A 118 18.88 11.01 2.14
N SER A 119 19.54 11.49 1.09
CA SER A 119 20.90 11.05 0.73
C SER A 119 21.86 11.19 1.91
N LYS A 120 22.52 10.09 2.30
CA LYS A 120 23.37 9.99 3.48
C LYS A 120 24.48 11.04 3.50
N ARG A 121 25.18 11.25 2.37
CA ARG A 121 26.24 12.26 2.24
C ARG A 121 25.72 13.68 2.54
N ASP A 122 24.46 13.98 2.20
CA ASP A 122 23.88 15.30 2.41
C ASP A 122 23.36 15.44 3.85
N VAL A 123 22.87 14.36 4.45
CA VAL A 123 22.59 14.28 5.90
C VAL A 123 23.84 14.57 6.71
N GLU A 124 24.96 13.93 6.38
CA GLU A 124 26.25 14.14 7.05
C GLU A 124 26.79 15.57 6.82
N LYS A 125 26.74 16.04 5.57
CA LYS A 125 27.22 17.38 5.19
C LYS A 125 26.49 18.51 5.89
N TYR A 126 25.18 18.42 5.98
CA TYR A 126 24.34 19.48 6.54
C TYR A 126 23.84 19.16 7.97
N ASN A 127 24.29 18.06 8.56
CA ASN A 127 23.85 17.59 9.88
C ASN A 127 22.30 17.58 10.00
N ILE A 128 21.62 16.87 9.08
CA ILE A 128 20.17 16.76 9.04
C ILE A 128 19.74 15.62 9.97
N GLN A 129 18.85 15.87 10.92
CA GLN A 129 18.37 14.89 11.90
C GLN A 129 16.86 14.63 11.76
N SER A 130 16.12 15.60 11.24
CA SER A 130 14.66 15.52 11.07
C SER A 130 14.19 16.41 9.94
N LEU A 131 12.89 16.34 9.62
CA LEU A 131 12.25 17.26 8.66
C LEU A 131 12.33 18.73 9.08
N GLU A 132 12.51 19.04 10.38
CA GLU A 132 12.67 20.40 10.88
C GLU A 132 13.87 21.11 10.26
N ASP A 133 14.93 20.35 9.95
CA ASP A 133 16.18 20.89 9.37
C ASP A 133 16.00 21.49 7.97
N PHE A 134 14.92 21.13 7.27
CA PHE A 134 14.57 21.75 5.99
C PHE A 134 14.06 23.21 6.11
N LYS A 135 13.87 23.74 7.32
CA LYS A 135 13.65 25.17 7.54
C LYS A 135 14.92 25.99 7.40
N ARG A 136 16.09 25.38 7.53
CA ARG A 136 17.39 26.07 7.41
C ARG A 136 17.66 26.46 5.95
N PRO A 137 18.06 27.74 5.69
CA PRO A 137 18.25 28.24 4.33
C PRO A 137 19.21 27.39 3.48
N GLU A 138 20.35 27.00 4.07
CA GLU A 138 21.39 26.21 3.38
C GLU A 138 20.93 24.79 3.02
N VAL A 139 20.00 24.21 3.80
CA VAL A 139 19.39 22.91 3.51
C VAL A 139 18.37 23.05 2.38
N LYS A 140 17.48 24.05 2.47
CA LYS A 140 16.50 24.32 1.41
C LYS A 140 17.20 24.53 0.06
N GLU A 141 18.18 25.43 0.01
CA GLU A 141 18.93 25.72 -1.22
C GLU A 141 19.58 24.48 -1.83
N ALA A 142 20.14 23.60 -0.99
CA ALA A 142 20.77 22.37 -1.46
C ALA A 142 19.78 21.40 -2.12
N PHE A 143 18.54 21.35 -1.61
CA PHE A 143 17.49 20.44 -2.08
C PHE A 143 16.48 21.08 -3.03
N ASP A 144 16.59 22.39 -3.30
CA ASP A 144 15.77 23.13 -4.27
C ASP A 144 16.33 22.90 -5.67
N ALA A 145 15.71 22.01 -6.43
CA ALA A 145 16.16 21.68 -7.77
C ALA A 145 15.43 22.49 -8.85
N ASN A 146 14.25 23.02 -8.51
CA ASN A 146 13.40 23.78 -9.45
C ASN A 146 13.57 25.30 -9.29
N GLY A 147 14.20 25.79 -8.22
CA GLY A 147 14.49 27.19 -7.96
C GLY A 147 13.31 27.97 -7.36
N ASP A 148 12.35 27.30 -6.71
CA ASP A 148 11.19 27.93 -6.08
C ASP A 148 11.43 28.37 -4.63
N GLY A 149 12.62 28.11 -4.07
CA GLY A 149 13.00 28.46 -2.69
C GLY A 149 12.56 27.42 -1.66
N LYS A 150 12.08 26.25 -2.07
CA LYS A 150 11.67 25.14 -1.21
C LYS A 150 12.48 23.88 -1.54
N ALA A 151 12.67 23.03 -0.55
CA ALA A 151 13.30 21.72 -0.78
C ALA A 151 12.32 20.79 -1.52
N ASP A 152 12.76 20.18 -2.61
CA ASP A 152 11.96 19.27 -3.43
C ASP A 152 11.87 17.88 -2.81
N LEU A 153 10.71 17.52 -2.27
CA LEU A 153 10.36 16.18 -1.83
C LEU A 153 9.74 15.40 -2.99
N THR A 154 10.39 14.35 -3.47
CA THR A 154 9.70 13.37 -4.33
C THR A 154 8.64 12.64 -3.48
N ALA A 155 7.40 13.11 -3.54
CA ALA A 155 6.29 12.63 -2.73
C ALA A 155 5.50 11.51 -3.43
N CYS A 156 4.52 10.96 -2.75
CA CYS A 156 3.58 10.03 -3.37
C CYS A 156 2.55 10.75 -4.24
N PRO A 157 2.07 10.11 -5.32
CA PRO A 157 1.03 10.65 -6.17
C PRO A 157 -0.27 10.96 -5.43
N ALA A 158 -1.06 11.86 -6.00
CA ALA A 158 -2.41 12.14 -5.52
C ALA A 158 -3.29 10.87 -5.50
N GLY A 159 -4.13 10.75 -4.48
CA GLY A 159 -5.04 9.61 -4.29
C GLY A 159 -4.42 8.39 -3.61
N TRP A 160 -3.11 8.40 -3.31
CA TRP A 160 -2.50 7.39 -2.44
C TRP A 160 -2.73 7.74 -0.96
N GLY A 161 -2.72 6.73 -0.08
CA GLY A 161 -2.93 6.94 1.36
C GLY A 161 -1.89 7.84 2.03
N CYS A 162 -0.64 7.77 1.57
CA CYS A 162 0.47 8.60 2.05
C CYS A 162 0.31 10.09 1.76
N GLU A 163 -0.49 10.48 0.76
CA GLU A 163 -0.69 11.90 0.43
C GLU A 163 -1.24 12.70 1.61
N GLY A 164 -2.27 12.16 2.27
CA GLY A 164 -2.86 12.79 3.45
C GLY A 164 -1.90 12.88 4.62
N THR A 165 -1.10 11.83 4.86
CA THR A 165 -0.09 11.83 5.93
C THR A 165 1.02 12.85 5.66
N ILE A 166 1.51 12.94 4.41
CA ILE A 166 2.53 13.93 4.02
C ILE A 166 1.98 15.36 4.18
N ALA A 167 0.76 15.62 3.71
CA ALA A 167 0.12 16.93 3.86
C ALA A 167 -0.02 17.31 5.35
N HIS A 168 -0.49 16.39 6.19
CA HIS A 168 -0.57 16.58 7.64
C HIS A 168 0.80 16.91 8.26
N HIS A 169 1.87 16.18 7.88
CA HIS A 169 3.21 16.47 8.38
C HIS A 169 3.70 17.87 7.97
N LEU A 170 3.46 18.28 6.72
CA LEU A 170 3.84 19.62 6.27
C LEU A 170 3.11 20.71 7.06
N GLU A 171 1.82 20.53 7.32
CA GLU A 171 0.99 21.45 8.09
C GLU A 171 1.41 21.53 9.57
N VAL A 172 1.40 20.37 10.27
CA VAL A 172 1.60 20.35 11.73
C VAL A 172 3.03 20.68 12.19
N TYR A 173 3.99 20.64 11.27
CA TYR A 173 5.39 21.00 11.53
C TYR A 173 5.76 22.36 10.90
N ASP A 174 4.80 23.11 10.35
CA ASP A 174 5.02 24.40 9.66
C ASP A 174 6.07 24.28 8.55
N LEU A 175 5.96 23.26 7.69
CA LEU A 175 6.92 22.95 6.62
C LEU A 175 6.41 23.30 5.22
N GLU A 176 5.17 23.79 5.06
CA GLU A 176 4.55 24.08 3.76
C GLU A 176 5.33 25.16 2.96
N GLU A 177 5.96 26.11 3.65
CA GLU A 177 6.80 27.14 3.03
C GLU A 177 8.28 26.71 2.88
N HIS A 178 8.61 25.48 3.26
CA HIS A 178 9.99 24.99 3.27
C HIS A 178 10.20 23.75 2.40
N ILE A 179 9.15 22.95 2.19
CA ILE A 179 9.20 21.72 1.42
C ILE A 179 8.12 21.75 0.33
N ASN A 180 8.51 21.45 -0.91
CA ASN A 180 7.64 21.31 -2.07
C ASN A 180 7.40 19.82 -2.36
N PRO A 181 6.20 19.25 -2.07
CA PRO A 181 5.88 17.85 -2.36
C PRO A 181 5.55 17.67 -3.85
N ILE A 182 6.45 17.08 -4.61
CA ILE A 182 6.28 16.78 -6.04
C ILE A 182 5.41 15.53 -6.19
N LYS A 183 4.15 15.72 -6.56
CA LYS A 183 3.12 14.68 -6.71
C LYS A 183 2.96 14.25 -8.17
N ALA A 184 3.96 13.60 -8.74
CA ALA A 184 3.94 13.08 -10.12
C ALA A 184 3.90 11.54 -10.13
N SER A 185 4.04 10.93 -11.30
CA SER A 185 4.18 9.46 -11.40
C SER A 185 5.36 8.99 -10.56
N TYR A 186 5.10 8.21 -9.52
CA TYR A 186 6.12 7.79 -8.55
C TYR A 186 7.33 7.12 -9.21
N SER A 187 7.10 6.18 -10.12
CA SER A 187 8.20 5.47 -10.78
C SER A 187 9.06 6.40 -11.65
N ALA A 188 8.46 7.38 -12.32
CA ALA A 188 9.18 8.37 -13.12
C ALA A 188 9.97 9.33 -12.23
N SER A 189 9.35 9.87 -11.17
CA SER A 189 10.01 10.77 -10.21
C SER A 189 11.15 10.09 -9.48
N MET A 190 11.01 8.81 -9.10
CA MET A 190 12.09 8.06 -8.47
C MET A 190 13.23 7.71 -9.45
N ALA A 191 12.93 7.50 -10.73
CA ALA A 191 13.98 7.32 -11.75
C ALA A 191 14.78 8.61 -11.94
N ASP A 192 14.12 9.78 -11.95
CA ASP A 192 14.78 11.09 -11.99
C ASP A 192 15.61 11.32 -10.71
N ALA A 193 15.05 11.10 -9.53
CA ALA A 193 15.75 11.21 -8.26
C ALA A 193 17.03 10.35 -8.24
N LEU A 194 16.96 9.11 -8.76
CA LEU A 194 18.11 8.22 -8.87
C LEU A 194 19.17 8.74 -9.86
N ALA A 195 18.74 9.28 -11.01
CA ALA A 195 19.64 9.86 -12.00
C ALA A 195 20.37 11.08 -11.42
N ARG A 196 19.64 11.97 -10.76
CA ARG A 196 20.20 13.16 -10.07
C ARG A 196 21.18 12.76 -8.96
N TYR A 197 20.81 11.79 -8.11
CA TYR A 197 21.69 11.27 -7.06
C TYR A 197 23.02 10.74 -7.63
N LYS A 198 22.97 9.95 -8.71
CA LYS A 198 24.18 9.46 -9.41
C LYS A 198 25.01 10.59 -10.01
N ALA A 199 24.40 11.69 -10.40
CA ALA A 199 25.08 12.92 -10.86
C ALA A 199 25.60 13.79 -9.72
N GLY A 200 25.60 13.31 -8.47
CA GLY A 200 26.11 14.04 -7.31
C GLY A 200 25.13 15.03 -6.68
N LYS A 201 23.88 15.04 -7.08
CA LYS A 201 22.84 15.92 -6.51
C LYS A 201 22.16 15.28 -5.29
N PRO A 202 21.65 16.07 -4.34
CA PRO A 202 20.89 15.56 -3.21
C PRO A 202 19.65 14.78 -3.64
N ALA A 203 19.22 13.84 -2.77
CA ALA A 203 17.96 13.12 -2.91
C ALA A 203 17.14 13.24 -1.62
N PHE A 204 15.87 13.63 -1.75
CA PHE A 204 14.88 13.66 -0.68
C PHE A 204 13.57 13.11 -1.21
N PHE A 205 13.10 11.99 -0.65
CA PHE A 205 11.92 11.32 -1.19
C PHE A 205 11.16 10.52 -0.12
N TYR A 206 9.87 10.35 -0.37
CA TYR A 206 9.03 9.38 0.32
C TYR A 206 9.20 8.00 -0.31
N THR A 207 9.24 6.96 0.50
CA THR A 207 9.18 5.57 0.05
C THR A 207 8.57 4.65 1.10
N TRP A 208 8.46 3.38 0.75
CA TRP A 208 7.98 2.31 1.63
C TRP A 208 8.80 1.04 1.45
N ALA A 209 8.66 0.11 2.40
CA ALA A 209 9.15 -1.26 2.30
C ALA A 209 7.97 -2.23 2.47
N PRO A 210 7.91 -3.31 1.67
CA PRO A 210 8.83 -3.65 0.58
C PRO A 210 8.61 -2.80 -0.69
N ASN A 211 9.69 -2.28 -1.29
CA ASN A 211 9.66 -1.55 -2.56
C ASN A 211 11.00 -1.68 -3.29
N TRP A 212 10.99 -1.56 -4.62
CA TRP A 212 12.20 -1.61 -5.44
C TRP A 212 13.17 -0.44 -5.16
N THR A 213 12.68 0.69 -4.70
CA THR A 213 13.47 1.90 -4.43
C THR A 213 14.53 1.68 -3.36
N ILE A 214 14.23 0.91 -2.30
CA ILE A 214 15.21 0.59 -1.24
C ILE A 214 16.32 -0.36 -1.67
N PHE A 215 16.19 -1.00 -2.85
CA PHE A 215 17.28 -1.76 -3.47
C PHE A 215 18.18 -0.90 -4.37
N LYS A 216 17.67 0.26 -4.82
CA LYS A 216 18.39 1.23 -5.66
C LYS A 216 19.02 2.35 -4.85
N PHE A 217 18.37 2.72 -3.76
CA PHE A 217 18.87 3.62 -2.73
C PHE A 217 18.94 2.81 -1.44
N LYS A 218 20.09 2.24 -1.15
CA LYS A 218 20.25 1.35 0.01
C LYS A 218 20.28 2.15 1.31
N PRO A 219 19.32 1.93 2.23
CA PRO A 219 19.36 2.55 3.55
C PRO A 219 20.66 2.19 4.28
N GLY A 220 21.27 3.18 4.93
CA GLY A 220 22.55 3.04 5.61
C GLY A 220 23.80 3.20 4.73
N GLU A 221 23.69 2.91 3.41
CA GLU A 221 24.77 3.14 2.43
C GLU A 221 24.56 4.46 1.66
N ASP A 222 23.47 4.56 0.92
CA ASP A 222 23.15 5.67 0.02
C ASP A 222 22.27 6.73 0.68
N VAL A 223 21.30 6.28 1.48
CA VAL A 223 20.26 7.10 2.11
C VAL A 223 20.03 6.70 3.56
N VAL A 224 19.36 7.56 4.31
CA VAL A 224 18.94 7.28 5.70
C VAL A 224 17.46 7.59 5.88
N TRP A 225 16.77 6.77 6.71
CA TRP A 225 15.42 7.04 7.15
C TRP A 225 15.43 8.21 8.13
N MET A 226 14.60 9.20 7.87
CA MET A 226 14.56 10.45 8.61
C MET A 226 13.50 10.44 9.71
N ASN A 227 13.78 11.18 10.79
CA ASN A 227 12.78 11.50 11.79
C ASN A 227 11.80 12.55 11.26
N VAL A 228 10.52 12.44 11.67
CA VAL A 228 9.69 13.62 11.85
C VAL A 228 10.12 14.35 13.15
N PRO A 229 9.88 15.67 13.32
CA PRO A 229 10.35 16.42 14.50
C PRO A 229 9.81 15.83 15.81
N GLU A 230 8.54 15.53 15.86
CA GLU A 230 7.82 14.88 16.94
C GLU A 230 6.70 14.00 16.41
N ILE A 231 6.15 13.12 17.24
CA ILE A 231 5.01 12.29 16.82
C ILE A 231 3.72 13.12 16.98
N LYS A 232 3.13 13.47 15.83
CA LYS A 232 1.82 14.11 15.70
C LYS A 232 0.97 13.27 14.76
N PRO A 233 0.20 12.30 15.28
CA PRO A 233 -0.59 11.41 14.43
C PRO A 233 -1.74 12.16 13.74
N THR A 234 -2.17 11.66 12.59
CA THR A 234 -3.49 12.02 12.05
C THR A 234 -4.58 11.36 12.91
N GLU A 235 -5.83 11.84 12.83
CA GLU A 235 -6.96 11.24 13.55
C GLU A 235 -7.06 9.71 13.35
N ALA A 236 -6.84 9.24 12.12
CA ALA A 236 -6.85 7.81 11.79
C ALA A 236 -5.67 7.03 12.40
N GLN A 237 -4.56 7.70 12.73
CA GLN A 237 -3.36 7.10 13.32
C GLN A 237 -3.34 7.15 14.85
N GLU A 238 -4.13 8.02 15.48
CA GLU A 238 -4.21 8.20 16.93
C GLU A 238 -4.28 6.87 17.71
N PRO A 239 -5.16 5.91 17.35
CA PRO A 239 -5.26 4.63 18.08
C PRO A 239 -4.00 3.76 18.04
N MET A 240 -3.03 4.09 17.18
CA MET A 240 -1.80 3.34 16.94
C MET A 240 -0.56 4.26 16.97
N ALA A 241 -0.60 5.33 17.75
CA ALA A 241 0.49 6.31 17.85
C ALA A 241 1.83 5.67 18.29
N ASP A 242 1.80 4.59 19.05
CA ASP A 242 2.94 3.77 19.44
C ASP A 242 3.66 3.11 18.24
N ARG A 243 2.97 2.92 17.10
CA ARG A 243 3.52 2.34 15.87
C ARG A 243 4.14 3.37 14.92
N LEU A 244 4.18 4.65 15.30
CA LEU A 244 4.79 5.74 14.51
C LEU A 244 6.29 5.90 14.77
N THR A 245 6.79 5.22 15.81
CA THR A 245 8.21 5.17 16.19
C THR A 245 8.66 3.72 16.16
N VAL A 246 9.79 3.45 15.50
CA VAL A 246 10.25 2.08 15.22
C VAL A 246 11.72 1.93 15.57
N SER A 247 12.08 0.83 16.24
CA SER A 247 13.47 0.47 16.55
C SER A 247 14.03 -0.56 15.56
N GLY A 248 15.35 -0.61 15.44
CA GLY A 248 16.07 -1.62 14.67
C GLY A 248 15.93 -1.46 13.15
N ILE A 249 15.60 -0.26 12.65
CA ILE A 249 15.54 0.02 11.23
C ILE A 249 16.93 0.32 10.70
N GLU A 250 17.41 -0.55 9.82
CA GLU A 250 18.72 -0.37 9.16
C GLU A 250 18.75 0.95 8.38
N GLY A 251 19.83 1.70 8.59
CA GLY A 251 20.02 2.99 7.93
C GLY A 251 19.08 4.09 8.43
N ALA A 252 18.56 4.01 9.64
CA ALA A 252 17.84 5.11 10.26
C ALA A 252 18.79 6.15 10.85
N VAL A 253 18.39 7.43 10.87
CA VAL A 253 19.16 8.54 11.43
C VAL A 253 19.29 8.45 12.96
N SER A 254 18.36 7.75 13.61
CA SER A 254 18.35 7.45 15.04
C SER A 254 17.70 6.10 15.33
N ASP A 255 17.96 5.52 16.50
CA ASP A 255 17.25 4.33 16.99
C ASP A 255 16.73 4.61 18.41
N PRO A 256 15.41 4.64 18.62
CA PRO A 256 14.35 4.47 17.62
C PRO A 256 14.23 5.65 16.64
N VAL A 257 13.70 5.39 15.45
CA VAL A 257 13.37 6.40 14.45
C VAL A 257 11.89 6.79 14.52
N LYS A 258 11.61 8.09 14.53
CA LYS A 258 10.25 8.65 14.50
C LYS A 258 9.80 8.78 13.04
N LEU A 259 9.16 7.77 12.49
CA LEU A 259 8.76 7.78 11.08
C LEU A 259 7.57 8.71 10.81
N GLY A 260 6.65 8.88 11.78
CA GLY A 260 5.39 9.60 11.59
C GLY A 260 4.36 8.85 10.72
N PHE A 261 4.74 7.74 10.13
CA PHE A 261 3.86 6.82 9.42
C PHE A 261 3.67 5.55 10.24
N VAL A 262 2.43 5.10 10.37
CA VAL A 262 2.12 3.83 11.06
C VAL A 262 2.71 2.67 10.26
N VAL A 263 3.40 1.76 10.95
CA VAL A 263 3.76 0.47 10.36
C VAL A 263 2.48 -0.28 10.03
N ALA A 264 2.19 -0.40 8.74
CA ALA A 264 0.91 -0.88 8.23
C ALA A 264 0.86 -2.40 8.08
N ASP A 265 -0.37 -2.92 8.17
CA ASP A 265 -0.70 -4.21 7.58
C ASP A 265 -1.06 -4.02 6.11
N ILE A 266 -0.57 -4.90 5.24
CA ILE A 266 -1.03 -4.97 3.86
C ILE A 266 -1.98 -6.15 3.76
N GLN A 267 -3.25 -5.87 3.43
CA GLN A 267 -4.31 -6.86 3.47
C GLN A 267 -5.02 -7.00 2.13
N ILE A 268 -5.54 -8.21 1.88
CA ILE A 268 -6.53 -8.44 0.84
C ILE A 268 -7.86 -7.89 1.35
N VAL A 269 -8.52 -7.13 0.49
CA VAL A 269 -9.85 -6.59 0.73
C VAL A 269 -10.79 -7.13 -0.34
N ALA A 270 -11.94 -7.65 0.05
CA ALA A 270 -12.87 -8.29 -0.89
C ALA A 270 -14.33 -7.95 -0.60
N ASN A 271 -15.15 -8.04 -1.63
CA ASN A 271 -16.59 -7.87 -1.54
C ASN A 271 -17.21 -9.06 -0.77
N LYS A 272 -18.09 -8.79 0.20
CA LYS A 272 -18.69 -9.83 1.06
C LYS A 272 -19.59 -10.78 0.31
N GLU A 273 -20.35 -10.30 -0.68
CA GLU A 273 -21.23 -11.15 -1.49
C GLU A 273 -20.41 -12.12 -2.34
N PHE A 274 -19.31 -11.63 -2.94
CA PHE A 274 -18.35 -12.48 -3.64
C PHE A 274 -17.76 -13.54 -2.71
N LEU A 275 -17.32 -13.18 -1.51
CA LEU A 275 -16.75 -14.12 -0.55
C LEU A 275 -17.76 -15.17 -0.07
N ALA A 276 -19.02 -14.77 0.15
CA ALA A 276 -20.09 -15.67 0.56
C ALA A 276 -20.44 -16.70 -0.55
N ALA A 277 -20.44 -16.25 -1.80
CA ALA A 277 -20.68 -17.11 -2.95
C ALA A 277 -19.47 -17.99 -3.32
N ASN A 278 -18.25 -17.65 -2.86
CA ASN A 278 -17.00 -18.29 -3.22
C ASN A 278 -16.15 -18.67 -2.00
N PRO A 279 -16.55 -19.64 -1.17
CA PRO A 279 -15.84 -20.03 0.04
C PRO A 279 -14.37 -20.43 -0.21
N ALA A 280 -14.08 -21.09 -1.34
CA ALA A 280 -12.72 -21.48 -1.69
C ALA A 280 -11.80 -20.26 -1.95
N ALA A 281 -12.32 -19.21 -2.57
CA ALA A 281 -11.58 -17.95 -2.73
C ALA A 281 -11.37 -17.28 -1.37
N LYS A 282 -12.37 -17.28 -0.49
CA LYS A 282 -12.26 -16.73 0.87
C LYS A 282 -11.17 -17.45 1.67
N GLU A 283 -11.15 -18.78 1.67
CA GLU A 283 -10.11 -19.56 2.37
C GLU A 283 -8.72 -19.33 1.75
N PHE A 284 -8.62 -19.26 0.42
CA PHE A 284 -7.36 -18.91 -0.24
C PHE A 284 -6.83 -17.54 0.18
N PHE A 285 -7.69 -16.52 0.24
CA PHE A 285 -7.29 -15.18 0.69
C PHE A 285 -6.80 -15.14 2.14
N LYS A 286 -7.35 -15.99 3.03
CA LYS A 286 -6.94 -16.05 4.44
C LYS A 286 -5.54 -16.63 4.64
N VAL A 287 -5.11 -17.52 3.75
CA VAL A 287 -3.83 -18.25 3.89
C VAL A 287 -2.73 -17.68 3.00
N PHE A 288 -3.06 -16.69 2.17
CA PHE A 288 -2.11 -16.04 1.29
C PHE A 288 -1.11 -15.20 2.06
#